data_c2dfb52a4700013e4fdedfce9f0d7418
#
_entry.id   c2dfb52a4700013e4fdedfce9f0d7418
#
_cell.length_a   1.000
_cell.length_b   1.000
_cell.length_c   1.000
_cell.angle_alpha   90.00
_cell.angle_beta   90.00
_cell.angle_gamma   90.00
#
_symmetry.space_group_name_H-M   'P 1'
#
loop_
_entity.id
_entity.type
_entity.pdbx_description
1 polymer ?
#
loop_
_entity_poly.entity_id
_entity_poly.type
_entity_poly.pdbx_seq_one_letter_code
_entity_poly.pdbx_strand_id
1 'polypeptide(L)'
;MNTSTMLRAFCDAVEQRNGKAFSELFTEDGVYHDVFYGAFEGRAKIAELIDDWFYRTATDFRWDMHDPVSDGEMLYARYTFSYRSTLPEAEGARAMFEGVAIMRLRDGKITEYHEVANTAPAFVDIKFAPERIAKIVAKQGAALKARPEMKRHLTA
;
A
#
# COMPACT_ATOMS: atom_id res chain seq x y z
N MET A 1 2.00 -6.44 21.07
CA MET A 1 2.78 -5.32 20.46
C MET A 1 1.87 -4.11 20.45
N ASN A 2 2.34 -2.94 20.89
CA ASN A 2 1.51 -1.74 20.79
C ASN A 2 1.46 -1.21 19.35
N THR A 3 0.47 -0.39 19.06
CA THR A 3 0.20 0.15 17.70
C THR A 3 1.41 0.84 17.08
N SER A 4 2.09 1.71 17.84
CA SER A 4 3.24 2.46 17.32
C SER A 4 4.42 1.54 16.96
N THR A 5 4.65 0.50 17.76
CA THR A 5 5.70 -0.50 17.51
C THR A 5 5.37 -1.33 16.27
N MET A 6 4.10 -1.71 16.09
CA MET A 6 3.64 -2.46 14.92
C MET A 6 3.79 -1.63 13.63
N LEU A 7 3.37 -0.38 13.64
CA LEU A 7 3.48 0.50 12.47
C LEU A 7 4.94 0.78 12.09
N ARG A 8 5.82 0.94 13.08
CA ARG A 8 7.26 1.08 12.82
C ARG A 8 7.83 -0.18 12.19
N ALA A 9 7.54 -1.36 12.75
CA ALA A 9 7.99 -2.63 12.20
C ALA A 9 7.46 -2.87 10.78
N PHE A 10 6.23 -2.42 10.48
CA PHE A 10 5.64 -2.45 9.15
C PHE A 10 6.46 -1.63 8.14
N CYS A 11 6.75 -0.37 8.46
CA CYS A 11 7.53 0.51 7.62
C CYS A 11 8.98 0.02 7.45
N ASP A 12 9.65 -0.31 8.55
CA ASP A 12 11.04 -0.79 8.56
C ASP A 12 11.21 -2.05 7.69
N ALA A 13 10.26 -2.98 7.76
CA ALA A 13 10.32 -4.22 6.98
C ALA A 13 10.26 -3.96 5.47
N VAL A 14 9.46 -2.98 5.03
CA VAL A 14 9.39 -2.57 3.61
C VAL A 14 10.71 -1.90 3.20
N GLU A 15 11.19 -0.94 3.97
CA GLU A 15 12.42 -0.20 3.66
C GLU A 15 13.66 -1.09 3.62
N GLN A 16 13.68 -2.14 4.45
CA GLN A 16 14.77 -3.12 4.53
C GLN A 16 14.62 -4.30 3.55
N ARG A 17 13.56 -4.32 2.73
CA ARG A 17 13.23 -5.46 1.86
C ARG A 17 13.16 -6.78 2.62
N ASN A 18 12.46 -6.77 3.74
CA ASN A 18 12.32 -7.94 4.62
C ASN A 18 10.88 -8.47 4.61
N GLY A 19 10.54 -9.22 3.56
CA GLY A 19 9.21 -9.79 3.38
C GLY A 19 8.81 -10.75 4.49
N LYS A 20 9.78 -11.50 5.07
CA LYS A 20 9.53 -12.36 6.21
C LYS A 20 9.04 -11.55 7.42
N ALA A 21 9.80 -10.55 7.85
CA ALA A 21 9.42 -9.70 8.99
C ALA A 21 8.09 -8.98 8.73
N PHE A 22 7.86 -8.52 7.50
CA PHE A 22 6.60 -7.89 7.10
C PHE A 22 5.41 -8.84 7.23
N SER A 23 5.52 -10.03 6.65
CA SER A 23 4.45 -11.03 6.66
C SER A 23 4.11 -11.56 8.06
N GLU A 24 5.08 -11.57 8.97
CA GLU A 24 4.87 -11.97 10.37
C GLU A 24 4.01 -10.99 11.17
N LEU A 25 3.78 -9.77 10.68
CA LEU A 25 2.82 -8.82 11.24
C LEU A 25 1.37 -9.21 10.93
N PHE A 26 1.15 -10.07 9.95
CA PHE A 26 -0.16 -10.54 9.54
C PHE A 26 -0.52 -11.88 10.19
N THR A 27 -1.81 -12.18 10.22
CA THR A 27 -2.28 -13.55 10.51
C THR A 27 -1.88 -14.48 9.36
N GLU A 28 -1.93 -15.79 9.55
CA GLU A 28 -1.58 -16.77 8.49
C GLU A 28 -2.48 -16.65 7.27
N ASP A 29 -3.74 -16.31 7.49
CA ASP A 29 -4.79 -16.08 6.50
C ASP A 29 -4.94 -14.60 6.11
N GLY A 30 -3.99 -13.75 6.51
CA GLY A 30 -4.04 -12.32 6.28
C GLY A 30 -4.03 -11.94 4.81
N VAL A 31 -4.61 -10.79 4.48
CA VAL A 31 -4.68 -10.26 3.11
C VAL A 31 -4.13 -8.84 3.05
N TYR A 32 -3.26 -8.58 2.10
CA TYR A 32 -2.78 -7.25 1.75
C TYR A 32 -3.36 -6.85 0.39
N HIS A 33 -4.16 -5.78 0.36
CA HIS A 33 -4.68 -5.21 -0.88
C HIS A 33 -3.79 -4.06 -1.35
N ASP A 34 -2.95 -4.34 -2.35
CA ASP A 34 -2.07 -3.34 -2.94
C ASP A 34 -2.81 -2.50 -3.99
N VAL A 35 -2.58 -1.18 -4.00
CA VAL A 35 -3.26 -0.26 -4.92
C VAL A 35 -2.86 -0.43 -6.38
N PHE A 36 -1.70 -1.06 -6.65
CA PHE A 36 -1.19 -1.28 -8.01
C PHE A 36 -1.32 -2.73 -8.47
N TYR A 37 -1.10 -3.69 -7.56
CA TYR A 37 -0.93 -5.11 -7.90
C TYR A 37 -2.12 -5.98 -7.49
N GLY A 38 -3.06 -5.47 -6.67
CA GLY A 38 -4.21 -6.22 -6.19
C GLY A 38 -3.97 -6.97 -4.88
N ALA A 39 -4.67 -8.07 -4.65
CA ALA A 39 -4.66 -8.78 -3.38
C ALA A 39 -3.53 -9.83 -3.29
N PHE A 40 -2.87 -9.86 -2.14
CA PHE A 40 -1.88 -10.86 -1.75
C PHE A 40 -2.39 -11.60 -0.51
N GLU A 41 -2.77 -12.86 -0.69
CA GLU A 41 -3.43 -13.68 0.35
C GLU A 41 -2.45 -14.65 1.01
N GLY A 42 -2.39 -14.60 2.33
CA GLY A 42 -1.51 -15.41 3.16
C GLY A 42 -0.07 -14.89 3.22
N ARG A 43 0.62 -15.24 4.32
CA ARG A 43 1.98 -14.75 4.61
C ARG A 43 2.99 -14.96 3.49
N ALA A 44 2.94 -16.09 2.79
CA ALA A 44 3.89 -16.38 1.71
C ALA A 44 3.77 -15.36 0.57
N LYS A 45 2.54 -15.03 0.15
CA LYS A 45 2.29 -14.03 -0.88
C LYS A 45 2.57 -12.61 -0.41
N ILE A 46 2.28 -12.30 0.85
CA ILE A 46 2.60 -11.00 1.47
C ILE A 46 4.12 -10.81 1.54
N ALA A 47 4.89 -11.83 1.87
CA ALA A 47 6.35 -11.77 1.84
C ALA A 47 6.87 -11.54 0.41
N GLU A 48 6.34 -12.27 -0.58
CA GLU A 48 6.68 -12.12 -2.01
C GLU A 48 6.43 -10.69 -2.52
N LEU A 49 5.33 -10.03 -2.06
CA LEU A 49 5.04 -8.64 -2.40
C LEU A 49 6.22 -7.72 -2.05
N ILE A 50 6.79 -7.87 -0.85
CA ILE A 50 7.89 -7.03 -0.37
C ILE A 50 9.23 -7.47 -0.96
N ASP A 51 9.51 -8.78 -1.03
CA ASP A 51 10.82 -9.26 -1.49
C ASP A 51 11.02 -9.12 -2.99
N ASP A 52 9.93 -9.13 -3.79
CA ASP A 52 9.98 -9.13 -5.24
C ASP A 52 9.18 -7.95 -5.86
N TRP A 53 7.87 -7.89 -5.66
CA TRP A 53 7.01 -6.97 -6.44
C TRP A 53 7.35 -5.50 -6.23
N PHE A 54 7.57 -5.05 -4.99
CA PHE A 54 7.92 -3.67 -4.72
C PHE A 54 9.23 -3.26 -5.38
N TYR A 55 10.21 -4.16 -5.40
CA TYR A 55 11.55 -3.89 -5.89
C TYR A 55 11.78 -4.20 -7.38
N ARG A 56 10.74 -4.56 -8.13
CA ARG A 56 10.85 -4.80 -9.58
C ARG A 56 11.21 -3.54 -10.37
N THR A 57 10.61 -2.41 -10.01
CA THR A 57 10.78 -1.13 -10.71
C THR A 57 11.05 0.03 -9.78
N ALA A 58 11.37 -0.24 -8.52
CA ALA A 58 11.57 0.76 -7.49
C ALA A 58 12.62 0.33 -6.47
N THR A 59 13.21 1.30 -5.79
CA THR A 59 14.19 1.13 -4.71
C THR A 59 14.15 2.32 -3.77
N ASP A 60 14.93 2.30 -2.69
CA ASP A 60 15.05 3.40 -1.72
C ASP A 60 13.68 3.88 -1.23
N PHE A 61 12.89 2.94 -0.71
CA PHE A 61 11.58 3.20 -0.13
C PHE A 61 11.72 3.95 1.19
N ARG A 62 10.80 4.89 1.42
CA ARG A 62 10.58 5.58 2.70
C ARG A 62 9.10 5.59 2.99
N TRP A 63 8.73 5.07 4.14
CA TRP A 63 7.34 4.97 4.56
C TRP A 63 7.21 5.45 6.01
N ASP A 64 6.48 6.53 6.21
CA ASP A 64 6.21 7.09 7.53
C ASP A 64 4.72 7.04 7.83
N MET A 65 4.35 6.44 8.96
CA MET A 65 2.98 6.40 9.47
C MET A 65 2.78 7.44 10.57
N HIS A 66 1.70 8.20 10.43
CA HIS A 66 1.37 9.34 11.29
C HIS A 66 -0.02 9.20 11.91
N ASP A 67 -0.21 9.80 13.08
CA ASP A 67 -1.52 10.02 13.71
C ASP A 67 -2.38 8.73 13.81
N PRO A 68 -1.87 7.62 14.36
CA PRO A 68 -2.62 6.38 14.40
C PRO A 68 -3.81 6.47 15.34
N VAL A 69 -4.96 5.93 14.91
CA VAL A 69 -6.17 5.76 15.70
C VAL A 69 -6.62 4.31 15.65
N SER A 70 -6.86 3.70 16.80
CA SER A 70 -7.31 2.31 16.89
C SER A 70 -8.30 2.11 18.03
N ASP A 71 -9.28 1.24 17.81
CA ASP A 71 -10.18 0.70 18.83
C ASP A 71 -9.81 -0.74 19.26
N GLY A 72 -8.69 -1.26 18.74
CA GLY A 72 -8.22 -2.64 18.97
C GLY A 72 -8.60 -3.63 17.89
N GLU A 73 -9.65 -3.37 17.11
CA GLU A 73 -10.09 -4.18 15.96
C GLU A 73 -9.75 -3.51 14.64
N MET A 74 -9.84 -2.18 14.60
CA MET A 74 -9.50 -1.36 13.45
C MET A 74 -8.35 -0.42 13.80
N LEU A 75 -7.46 -0.21 12.83
CA LEU A 75 -6.36 0.74 12.94
C LEU A 75 -6.31 1.57 11.67
N TYR A 76 -6.32 2.88 11.84
CA TYR A 76 -6.13 3.86 10.78
C TYR A 76 -4.88 4.66 11.05
N ALA A 77 -4.07 4.91 10.02
CA ALA A 77 -2.92 5.79 10.10
C ALA A 77 -2.75 6.55 8.80
N ARG A 78 -2.62 7.87 8.86
CA ARG A 78 -2.17 8.66 7.72
C ARG A 78 -0.73 8.29 7.42
N TYR A 79 -0.33 8.26 6.15
CA TYR A 79 1.06 7.99 5.80
C TYR A 79 1.58 8.91 4.69
N THR A 80 2.89 9.06 4.67
CA THR A 80 3.66 9.57 3.56
C THR A 80 4.57 8.47 3.03
N PHE A 81 4.67 8.36 1.71
CA PHE A 81 5.39 7.28 1.05
C PHE A 81 6.17 7.80 -0.14
N SER A 82 7.39 7.33 -0.31
CA SER A 82 8.20 7.64 -1.48
C SER A 82 9.13 6.50 -1.86
N TYR A 83 9.54 6.49 -3.11
CA TYR A 83 10.53 5.55 -3.63
C TYR A 83 11.27 6.15 -4.83
N ARG A 84 12.44 5.61 -5.16
CA ARG A 84 13.11 5.90 -6.43
C ARG A 84 12.67 4.92 -7.49
N SER A 85 12.25 5.42 -8.63
CA SER A 85 11.95 4.58 -9.79
C SER A 85 13.26 4.08 -10.41
N THR A 86 13.28 2.80 -10.78
CA THR A 86 14.37 2.20 -11.58
C THR A 86 14.01 2.09 -13.07
N LEU A 87 12.82 2.57 -13.47
CA LEU A 87 12.44 2.65 -14.88
C LEU A 87 13.33 3.66 -15.61
N PRO A 88 13.84 3.32 -16.80
CA PRO A 88 14.76 4.19 -17.55
C PRO A 88 14.22 5.60 -17.79
N GLU A 89 12.94 5.70 -18.16
CA GLU A 89 12.27 6.98 -18.44
C GLU A 89 12.14 7.91 -17.25
N ALA A 90 12.18 7.35 -16.04
CA ALA A 90 12.11 8.12 -14.80
C ALA A 90 13.44 8.78 -14.40
N GLU A 91 14.56 8.33 -14.97
CA GLU A 91 15.92 8.88 -14.72
C GLU A 91 16.26 8.96 -13.23
N GLY A 92 15.84 7.96 -12.44
CA GLY A 92 16.09 7.90 -11.00
C GLY A 92 15.24 8.86 -10.17
N ALA A 93 14.17 9.42 -10.74
CA ALA A 93 13.26 10.32 -10.03
C ALA A 93 12.63 9.63 -8.81
N ARG A 94 12.38 10.42 -7.76
CA ARG A 94 11.65 9.98 -6.58
C ARG A 94 10.17 10.27 -6.74
N ALA A 95 9.38 9.21 -6.70
CA ALA A 95 7.92 9.29 -6.62
C ALA A 95 7.47 9.52 -5.19
N MET A 96 6.47 10.37 -4.97
CA MET A 96 5.89 10.64 -3.65
C MET A 96 4.38 10.63 -3.73
N PHE A 97 3.75 10.02 -2.73
CA PHE A 97 2.31 10.14 -2.51
C PHE A 97 1.96 9.93 -1.05
N GLU A 98 0.73 10.20 -0.71
CA GLU A 98 0.20 10.04 0.64
C GLU A 98 -1.12 9.27 0.62
N GLY A 99 -1.51 8.76 1.76
CA GLY A 99 -2.77 8.06 1.91
C GLY A 99 -3.11 7.79 3.37
N VAL A 100 -4.12 6.96 3.53
CA VAL A 100 -4.54 6.42 4.82
C VAL A 100 -4.53 4.90 4.76
N ALA A 101 -3.71 4.29 5.61
CA ALA A 101 -3.70 2.86 5.85
C ALA A 101 -4.92 2.49 6.70
N ILE A 102 -5.58 1.39 6.34
CA ILE A 102 -6.77 0.84 7.01
C ILE A 102 -6.47 -0.62 7.30
N MET A 103 -6.30 -0.95 8.58
CA MET A 103 -5.93 -2.30 9.00
C MET A 103 -7.03 -2.88 9.89
N ARG A 104 -7.46 -4.09 9.59
CA ARG A 104 -8.26 -4.90 10.52
C ARG A 104 -7.33 -5.77 11.34
N LEU A 105 -7.57 -5.82 12.66
CA LEU A 105 -6.71 -6.52 13.61
C LEU A 105 -7.44 -7.69 14.27
N ARG A 106 -6.71 -8.76 14.55
CA ARG A 106 -7.13 -9.89 15.38
C ARG A 106 -5.93 -10.37 16.19
N ASP A 107 -6.06 -10.39 17.51
CA ASP A 107 -4.98 -10.84 18.44
C ASP A 107 -3.63 -10.12 18.20
N GLY A 108 -3.70 -8.80 17.92
CA GLY A 108 -2.52 -7.97 17.68
C GLY A 108 -1.81 -8.22 16.34
N LYS A 109 -2.45 -8.92 15.41
CA LYS A 109 -1.99 -9.18 14.05
C LYS A 109 -2.94 -8.55 13.03
N ILE A 110 -2.41 -8.19 11.87
CA ILE A 110 -3.20 -7.67 10.76
C ILE A 110 -3.88 -8.83 10.04
N THR A 111 -5.21 -8.81 9.97
CA THR A 111 -5.98 -9.77 9.15
C THR A 111 -6.23 -9.24 7.75
N GLU A 112 -6.32 -7.94 7.61
CA GLU A 112 -6.60 -7.30 6.33
C GLU A 112 -6.00 -5.91 6.31
N TYR A 113 -5.29 -5.58 5.24
CA TYR A 113 -4.75 -4.26 4.95
C TYR A 113 -5.38 -3.69 3.69
N HIS A 114 -5.91 -2.51 3.80
CA HIS A 114 -6.35 -1.65 2.70
C HIS A 114 -5.71 -0.27 2.83
N GLU A 115 -5.81 0.50 1.77
CA GLU A 115 -5.44 1.90 1.80
C GLU A 115 -6.31 2.74 0.86
N VAL A 116 -6.47 4.00 1.21
CA VAL A 116 -6.94 5.05 0.29
C VAL A 116 -5.75 5.95 0.04
N ALA A 117 -5.28 5.99 -1.20
CA ALA A 117 -4.06 6.69 -1.57
C ALA A 117 -4.28 7.65 -2.74
N ASN A 118 -3.67 8.82 -2.66
CA ASN A 118 -3.58 9.76 -3.77
C ASN A 118 -2.31 9.49 -4.57
N THR A 119 -2.35 8.49 -5.46
CA THR A 119 -1.17 8.00 -6.18
C THR A 119 -0.81 8.80 -7.44
N ALA A 120 -1.73 9.58 -8.00
CA ALA A 120 -1.53 10.28 -9.27
C ALA A 120 -0.30 11.22 -9.28
N PRO A 121 0.01 11.98 -8.22
CA PRO A 121 1.22 12.81 -8.18
C PRO A 121 2.52 12.02 -8.41
N ALA A 122 2.61 10.80 -7.88
CA ALA A 122 3.79 9.94 -8.05
C ALA A 122 4.03 9.57 -9.52
N PHE A 123 2.98 9.40 -10.32
CA PHE A 123 3.13 9.09 -11.74
C PHE A 123 3.68 10.27 -12.55
N VAL A 124 3.35 11.49 -12.14
CA VAL A 124 3.94 12.71 -12.70
C VAL A 124 5.42 12.79 -12.34
N ASP A 125 5.77 12.53 -11.09
CA ASP A 125 7.17 12.55 -10.62
C ASP A 125 8.07 11.62 -11.44
N ILE A 126 7.58 10.41 -11.77
CA ILE A 126 8.33 9.42 -12.55
C ILE A 126 8.12 9.54 -14.07
N LYS A 127 7.59 10.66 -14.53
CA LYS A 127 7.49 11.06 -15.94
C LYS A 127 6.62 10.13 -16.79
N PHE A 128 5.57 9.54 -16.23
CA PHE A 128 4.61 8.79 -17.04
C PHE A 128 3.87 9.73 -18.00
N ALA A 129 3.67 9.27 -19.25
CA ALA A 129 2.86 10.01 -20.21
C ALA A 129 1.42 10.22 -19.69
N PRO A 130 0.79 11.39 -19.99
CA PRO A 130 -0.57 11.68 -19.54
C PRO A 130 -1.59 10.58 -19.84
N GLU A 131 -1.49 9.95 -21.00
CA GLU A 131 -2.38 8.85 -21.44
C GLU A 131 -2.22 7.61 -20.54
N ARG A 132 -1.00 7.32 -20.11
CA ARG A 132 -0.71 6.22 -19.17
C ARG A 132 -1.28 6.51 -17.79
N ILE A 133 -1.12 7.74 -17.30
CA ILE A 133 -1.70 8.19 -16.04
C ILE A 133 -3.23 8.07 -16.08
N ALA A 134 -3.86 8.55 -17.15
CA ALA A 134 -5.31 8.46 -17.35
C ALA A 134 -5.81 7.01 -17.31
N LYS A 135 -5.10 6.06 -17.94
CA LYS A 135 -5.44 4.64 -17.90
C LYS A 135 -5.36 4.05 -16.49
N ILE A 136 -4.31 4.39 -15.72
CA ILE A 136 -4.14 3.91 -14.35
C ILE A 136 -5.26 4.45 -13.46
N VAL A 137 -5.54 5.74 -13.54
CA VAL A 137 -6.60 6.40 -12.75
C VAL A 137 -7.98 5.88 -13.13
N ALA A 138 -8.25 5.63 -14.42
CA ALA A 138 -9.49 5.01 -14.88
C ALA A 138 -9.68 3.60 -14.31
N LYS A 139 -8.62 2.79 -14.23
CA LYS A 139 -8.65 1.46 -13.60
C LYS A 139 -8.94 1.55 -12.11
N GLN A 140 -8.33 2.50 -11.40
CA GLN A 140 -8.62 2.77 -9.99
C GLN A 140 -10.08 3.19 -9.79
N GLY A 141 -10.60 4.06 -10.65
CA GLY A 141 -12.01 4.48 -10.64
C GLY A 141 -12.98 3.31 -10.89
N ALA A 142 -12.65 2.40 -11.81
CA ALA A 142 -13.44 1.20 -12.06
C ALA A 142 -13.45 0.26 -10.84
N ALA A 143 -12.30 0.06 -10.21
CA ALA A 143 -12.19 -0.74 -8.98
C ALA A 143 -13.00 -0.15 -7.83
N LEU A 144 -13.00 1.18 -7.65
CA LEU A 144 -13.84 1.86 -6.68
C LEU A 144 -15.33 1.61 -6.94
N LYS A 145 -15.78 1.80 -8.20
CA LYS A 145 -17.18 1.62 -8.59
C LYS A 145 -17.67 0.16 -8.42
N ALA A 146 -16.76 -0.81 -8.47
CA ALA A 146 -17.08 -2.22 -8.28
C ALA A 146 -17.31 -2.61 -6.81
N ARG A 147 -16.97 -1.76 -5.85
CA ARG A 147 -17.15 -2.04 -4.42
C ARG A 147 -18.63 -2.07 -4.05
N PRO A 148 -19.07 -2.99 -3.15
CA PRO A 148 -20.47 -3.08 -2.73
C PRO A 148 -21.03 -1.78 -2.15
N GLU A 149 -20.24 -1.01 -1.39
CA GLU A 149 -20.64 0.26 -0.80
C GLU A 149 -20.94 1.35 -1.83
N MET A 150 -20.45 1.20 -3.06
CA MET A 150 -20.70 2.16 -4.15
C MET A 150 -22.05 1.96 -4.85
N LYS A 151 -22.75 0.86 -4.58
CA LYS A 151 -24.00 0.50 -5.27
C LYS A 151 -25.03 1.64 -5.27
N ARG A 152 -25.21 2.32 -4.12
CA ARG A 152 -26.12 3.47 -3.99
C ARG A 152 -25.74 4.64 -4.90
N HIS A 153 -24.46 4.82 -5.21
CA HIS A 153 -23.96 5.93 -6.02
C HIS A 153 -24.04 5.66 -7.53
N LEU A 154 -24.33 4.43 -7.92
CA LEU A 154 -24.43 4.00 -9.33
C LEU A 154 -25.87 3.90 -9.82
N THR A 155 -26.85 4.00 -8.93
CA THR A 155 -28.28 4.03 -9.27
C THR A 155 -28.73 5.46 -9.51
N ALA A 156 -29.56 5.65 -10.57
CA ALA A 156 -30.16 6.94 -10.88
C ALA A 156 -31.18 7.37 -9.81
#